data_d24d23f77ecb53fbef5ca20872b77408
#
_entry.id   d24d23f77ecb53fbef5ca20872b77408
#
_cell.length_a   1.000
_cell.length_b   1.000
_cell.length_c   1.000
_cell.angle_alpha   90.00
_cell.angle_beta   90.00
_cell.angle_gamma   90.00
#
_symmetry.space_group_name_H-M   'P 1'
#
loop_
_entity.id
_entity.type
_entity.pdbx_description
1 polymer ?
#
loop_
_entity_poly.entity_id
_entity_poly.type
_entity_poly.pdbx_seq_one_letter_code
_entity_poly.pdbx_strand_id
1 'polypeptide(L)'
;VLEAAATEVAALHSKILVDGGTPEYARAITSMLGLCVSKLAQSESMLCTWRTRKGSSKIEKAFGQHIVPMTWDFAEANPFAGSVGDWMGTVSSALGAFRQVPGDGTPGRVRQADARWTDDLQDQSCLVVTDPPYFAAVGYSDLSDFFYPWLRLALRDLEPEIFRTRRAPKDEELIADPARHAGGEAAASQYFIDGFVETFSSLRRVSREDLPIVVLYAYKEKEETRDGETASGWEAMLQAILDANLQITGTWPIAATGATRLRSQDSNALASYVALVCRERPLDAARSAEREVANEIRSALAEALPNLQAAAILPVDVAQAVLGPGMSVFSRYREVLRSDGSQMRVRDALLLINRLLDDVLEEQDSDLDPETRWATAWFEQHRHTERKSGEAAAEVLEQRAGEVKGDHSRGTRTFGDRSILRGSLSASVAGGSP
;
A
#
# COMPACT_ATOMS: atom_id res chain seq x y z
N VAL A 1 -24.59 -21.16 -16.06
CA VAL A 1 -24.30 -21.59 -14.67
C VAL A 1 -24.52 -20.45 -13.70
N LEU A 2 -23.79 -19.33 -13.81
CA LEU A 2 -23.89 -18.21 -12.87
C LEU A 2 -25.28 -17.59 -12.80
N GLU A 3 -25.95 -17.39 -13.95
CA GLU A 3 -27.30 -16.90 -14.01
C GLU A 3 -28.28 -17.83 -13.28
N ALA A 4 -28.21 -19.14 -13.55
CA ALA A 4 -29.07 -20.12 -12.89
C ALA A 4 -28.82 -20.13 -11.36
N ALA A 5 -27.56 -20.11 -10.91
CA ALA A 5 -27.23 -20.06 -9.50
C ALA A 5 -27.77 -18.78 -8.83
N ALA A 6 -27.60 -17.61 -9.47
CA ALA A 6 -28.09 -16.33 -8.93
C ALA A 6 -29.62 -16.29 -8.87
N THR A 7 -30.32 -16.85 -9.88
CA THR A 7 -31.78 -16.93 -9.92
C THR A 7 -32.34 -17.84 -8.82
N GLU A 8 -31.73 -19.02 -8.60
CA GLU A 8 -32.13 -19.92 -7.53
C GLU A 8 -31.86 -19.31 -6.14
N VAL A 9 -30.77 -18.59 -5.97
CA VAL A 9 -30.49 -17.84 -4.73
C VAL A 9 -31.53 -16.74 -4.50
N ALA A 10 -31.90 -15.98 -5.54
CA ALA A 10 -32.95 -14.96 -5.42
C ALA A 10 -34.32 -15.57 -4.96
N ALA A 11 -34.68 -16.74 -5.49
CA ALA A 11 -35.91 -17.44 -5.11
C ALA A 11 -35.86 -18.05 -3.69
N LEU A 12 -34.66 -18.25 -3.14
CA LEU A 12 -34.48 -18.96 -1.87
C LEU A 12 -35.09 -18.22 -0.67
N HIS A 13 -35.03 -16.88 -0.66
CA HIS A 13 -35.61 -16.08 0.41
C HIS A 13 -37.10 -16.42 0.63
N SER A 14 -37.89 -16.41 -0.44
CA SER A 14 -39.32 -16.76 -0.37
C SER A 14 -39.54 -18.23 0.02
N LYS A 15 -38.70 -19.15 -0.48
CA LYS A 15 -38.78 -20.58 -0.14
C LYS A 15 -38.59 -20.79 1.37
N ILE A 16 -37.57 -20.16 1.96
CA ILE A 16 -37.28 -20.27 3.40
C ILE A 16 -38.46 -19.74 4.24
N LEU A 17 -39.08 -18.63 3.83
CA LEU A 17 -40.24 -18.08 4.53
C LEU A 17 -41.46 -19.02 4.46
N VAL A 18 -41.71 -19.64 3.31
CA VAL A 18 -42.79 -20.65 3.14
C VAL A 18 -42.52 -21.88 4.01
N ASP A 19 -41.26 -22.28 4.16
CA ASP A 19 -40.87 -23.41 5.01
C ASP A 19 -40.85 -23.06 6.52
N GLY A 20 -41.26 -21.85 6.90
CA GLY A 20 -41.42 -21.43 8.30
C GLY A 20 -40.15 -20.78 8.89
N GLY A 21 -39.16 -20.46 8.10
CA GLY A 21 -37.98 -19.68 8.54
C GLY A 21 -38.31 -18.23 8.85
N THR A 22 -37.55 -17.58 9.76
CA THR A 22 -37.76 -16.15 10.04
C THR A 22 -37.24 -15.27 8.90
N PRO A 23 -37.75 -14.04 8.73
CA PRO A 23 -37.23 -13.10 7.71
C PRO A 23 -35.75 -12.82 7.84
N GLU A 24 -35.23 -12.67 9.06
CA GLU A 24 -33.81 -12.43 9.34
C GLU A 24 -32.96 -13.61 8.91
N TYR A 25 -33.39 -14.83 9.21
CA TYR A 25 -32.69 -16.05 8.80
C TYR A 25 -32.70 -16.19 7.28
N ALA A 26 -33.88 -15.98 6.64
CA ALA A 26 -34.02 -16.04 5.19
C ALA A 26 -33.09 -15.01 4.51
N ARG A 27 -33.04 -13.78 5.01
CA ARG A 27 -32.14 -12.72 4.51
C ARG A 27 -30.67 -13.12 4.67
N ALA A 28 -30.25 -13.58 5.84
CA ALA A 28 -28.88 -13.97 6.12
C ALA A 28 -28.38 -15.08 5.18
N ILE A 29 -29.16 -16.15 5.02
CA ILE A 29 -28.82 -17.27 4.14
C ILE A 29 -28.76 -16.84 2.68
N THR A 30 -29.75 -16.09 2.21
CA THR A 30 -29.80 -15.62 0.82
C THR A 30 -28.63 -14.68 0.53
N SER A 31 -28.31 -13.76 1.45
CA SER A 31 -27.15 -12.84 1.29
C SER A 31 -25.84 -13.61 1.24
N MET A 32 -25.64 -14.58 2.13
CA MET A 32 -24.42 -15.42 2.12
C MET A 32 -24.28 -16.19 0.81
N LEU A 33 -25.32 -16.81 0.32
CA LEU A 33 -25.28 -17.57 -0.94
C LEU A 33 -25.14 -16.64 -2.16
N GLY A 34 -25.66 -15.42 -2.13
CA GLY A 34 -25.38 -14.39 -3.12
C GLY A 34 -23.89 -14.05 -3.20
N LEU A 35 -23.21 -13.91 -2.07
CA LEU A 35 -21.76 -13.74 -2.01
C LEU A 35 -21.02 -14.98 -2.53
N CYS A 36 -21.54 -16.19 -2.31
CA CYS A 36 -21.00 -17.42 -2.88
C CYS A 36 -21.09 -17.42 -4.41
N VAL A 37 -22.18 -16.91 -5.00
CA VAL A 37 -22.30 -16.74 -6.47
C VAL A 37 -21.24 -15.79 -6.98
N SER A 38 -21.03 -14.65 -6.32
CA SER A 38 -19.96 -13.70 -6.68
C SER A 38 -18.58 -14.33 -6.61
N LYS A 39 -18.29 -15.13 -5.59
CA LYS A 39 -17.02 -15.85 -5.47
C LYS A 39 -16.86 -16.93 -6.55
N LEU A 40 -17.92 -17.64 -6.89
CA LEU A 40 -17.94 -18.64 -7.96
C LEU A 40 -17.60 -18.00 -9.31
N ALA A 41 -18.07 -16.79 -9.60
CA ALA A 41 -17.80 -16.05 -10.82
C ALA A 41 -16.28 -15.87 -11.10
N GLN A 42 -15.45 -15.85 -10.07
CA GLN A 42 -13.98 -15.81 -10.24
C GLN A 42 -13.39 -17.06 -10.87
N SER A 43 -14.08 -18.20 -10.81
CA SER A 43 -13.61 -19.49 -11.31
C SER A 43 -14.41 -19.96 -12.52
N GLU A 44 -15.62 -19.46 -12.70
CA GLU A 44 -16.60 -19.83 -13.73
C GLU A 44 -16.73 -18.75 -14.81
N SER A 45 -15.60 -18.23 -15.31
CA SER A 45 -15.60 -17.20 -16.35
C SER A 45 -14.55 -17.49 -17.43
N MET A 46 -14.77 -16.93 -18.61
CA MET A 46 -13.81 -16.95 -19.73
C MET A 46 -12.53 -16.15 -19.45
N LEU A 47 -12.39 -15.54 -18.28
CA LEU A 47 -11.17 -14.85 -17.83
C LEU A 47 -10.23 -15.76 -17.04
N CYS A 48 -10.62 -17.03 -16.84
CA CYS A 48 -9.82 -18.01 -16.09
C CYS A 48 -8.85 -18.74 -17.01
N THR A 49 -7.66 -19.04 -16.52
CA THR A 49 -6.63 -19.79 -17.24
C THR A 49 -6.29 -21.09 -16.53
N TRP A 50 -5.70 -22.02 -17.26
CA TRP A 50 -5.09 -23.21 -16.68
C TRP A 50 -3.70 -22.90 -16.15
N ARG A 51 -3.49 -23.18 -14.88
CA ARG A 51 -2.17 -23.15 -14.28
C ARG A 51 -1.54 -24.53 -14.36
N THR A 52 -0.56 -24.68 -15.24
CA THR A 52 0.14 -25.96 -15.52
C THR A 52 1.50 -26.02 -14.83
N ARG A 53 1.60 -25.72 -13.54
CA ARG A 53 2.86 -25.92 -12.82
C ARG A 53 3.03 -27.40 -12.44
N LYS A 54 4.28 -27.91 -12.55
CA LYS A 54 4.64 -29.28 -12.16
C LYS A 54 4.11 -29.61 -10.78
N GLY A 55 3.20 -30.60 -10.68
CA GLY A 55 2.58 -31.05 -9.42
C GLY A 55 1.32 -30.28 -8.99
N SER A 56 0.85 -29.28 -9.75
CA SER A 56 -0.38 -28.56 -9.41
C SER A 56 -1.06 -28.01 -10.66
N SER A 57 -1.95 -28.79 -11.26
CA SER A 57 -2.86 -28.31 -12.31
C SER A 57 -4.14 -27.80 -11.67
N LYS A 58 -4.43 -26.52 -11.80
CA LYS A 58 -5.66 -25.91 -11.29
C LYS A 58 -6.08 -24.72 -12.16
N ILE A 59 -7.34 -24.34 -12.00
CA ILE A 59 -7.85 -23.09 -12.57
C ILE A 59 -7.25 -21.93 -11.79
N GLU A 60 -6.63 -21.01 -12.51
CA GLU A 60 -6.23 -19.72 -11.96
C GLU A 60 -7.44 -18.78 -12.04
N LYS A 61 -7.76 -18.13 -10.89
CA LYS A 61 -8.91 -17.25 -10.80
C LYS A 61 -8.73 -16.00 -11.66
N ALA A 62 -9.83 -15.46 -12.16
CA ALA A 62 -9.86 -14.13 -12.75
C ALA A 62 -9.35 -13.07 -11.76
N PHE A 63 -8.86 -11.94 -12.27
CA PHE A 63 -8.42 -10.79 -11.45
C PHE A 63 -7.21 -11.01 -10.55
N GLY A 64 -6.34 -11.96 -10.85
CA GLY A 64 -5.10 -12.17 -10.10
C GLY A 64 -4.14 -10.97 -10.09
N GLN A 65 -4.32 -10.01 -11.02
CA GLN A 65 -3.52 -8.79 -11.16
C GLN A 65 -4.33 -7.49 -11.02
N HIS A 66 -5.55 -7.54 -10.49
CA HIS A 66 -6.47 -6.40 -10.39
C HIS A 66 -6.79 -5.72 -11.75
N ILE A 67 -6.82 -6.52 -12.81
CA ILE A 67 -7.22 -6.12 -14.16
C ILE A 67 -8.16 -7.16 -14.73
N VAL A 68 -8.94 -6.79 -15.74
CA VAL A 68 -9.70 -7.73 -16.57
C VAL A 68 -8.74 -8.31 -17.60
N PRO A 69 -8.30 -9.57 -17.49
CA PRO A 69 -7.32 -10.13 -18.41
C PRO A 69 -7.96 -10.49 -19.75
N MET A 70 -7.20 -10.37 -20.85
CA MET A 70 -7.56 -11.01 -22.12
C MET A 70 -7.03 -12.44 -22.08
N THR A 71 -7.92 -13.41 -22.13
CA THR A 71 -7.58 -14.84 -22.10
C THR A 71 -8.01 -15.50 -23.42
N TRP A 72 -7.05 -16.04 -24.18
CA TRP A 72 -7.31 -16.73 -25.45
C TRP A 72 -7.81 -18.16 -25.22
N ASP A 73 -7.13 -18.90 -24.35
CA ASP A 73 -7.49 -20.25 -23.94
C ASP A 73 -7.97 -20.21 -22.49
N PHE A 74 -9.27 -20.18 -22.29
CA PHE A 74 -9.86 -20.15 -20.96
C PHE A 74 -10.15 -21.55 -20.43
N ALA A 75 -10.17 -21.69 -19.12
CA ALA A 75 -10.56 -22.93 -18.46
C ALA A 75 -12.07 -22.96 -18.25
N GLU A 76 -12.72 -24.02 -18.71
CA GLU A 76 -14.10 -24.32 -18.35
C GLU A 76 -14.11 -25.19 -17.09
N ALA A 77 -14.59 -24.64 -15.97
CA ALA A 77 -14.73 -25.40 -14.75
C ALA A 77 -16.09 -26.10 -14.71
N ASN A 78 -16.15 -27.24 -14.03
CA ASN A 78 -17.42 -27.86 -13.68
C ASN A 78 -17.78 -27.45 -12.25
N PRO A 79 -18.85 -26.68 -12.03
CA PRO A 79 -19.23 -26.17 -10.69
C PRO A 79 -19.67 -27.26 -9.73
N PHE A 80 -19.80 -28.50 -10.18
CA PHE A 80 -20.23 -29.66 -9.37
C PHE A 80 -19.17 -30.77 -9.33
N ALA A 81 -17.90 -30.47 -9.65
CA ALA A 81 -16.84 -31.48 -9.77
C ALA A 81 -16.26 -31.95 -8.43
N GLY A 82 -16.58 -31.34 -7.31
CA GLY A 82 -15.93 -31.60 -6.01
C GLY A 82 -14.46 -31.14 -5.98
N SER A 83 -14.09 -30.17 -6.83
CA SER A 83 -12.74 -29.67 -6.98
C SER A 83 -12.61 -28.18 -6.66
N VAL A 84 -11.40 -27.63 -6.78
CA VAL A 84 -11.15 -26.20 -6.53
C VAL A 84 -11.98 -25.32 -7.46
N GLY A 85 -12.77 -24.43 -6.89
CA GLY A 85 -13.62 -23.49 -7.64
C GLY A 85 -15.06 -23.96 -7.85
N ASP A 86 -15.45 -25.10 -7.30
CA ASP A 86 -16.82 -25.58 -7.36
C ASP A 86 -17.76 -24.89 -6.37
N TRP A 87 -19.07 -25.11 -6.54
CA TRP A 87 -20.12 -24.52 -5.70
C TRP A 87 -20.02 -24.98 -4.24
N MET A 88 -19.93 -26.28 -4.01
CA MET A 88 -19.91 -26.81 -2.63
C MET A 88 -18.66 -26.42 -1.86
N GLY A 89 -17.50 -26.37 -2.52
CA GLY A 89 -16.27 -25.85 -1.95
C GLY A 89 -16.35 -24.37 -1.60
N THR A 90 -17.05 -23.59 -2.42
CA THR A 90 -17.30 -22.17 -2.18
C THR A 90 -18.23 -21.99 -0.95
N VAL A 91 -19.31 -22.73 -0.86
CA VAL A 91 -20.23 -22.71 0.31
C VAL A 91 -19.50 -23.21 1.57
N SER A 92 -18.75 -24.30 1.49
CA SER A 92 -17.98 -24.82 2.63
C SER A 92 -16.95 -23.83 3.15
N SER A 93 -16.30 -23.07 2.25
CA SER A 93 -15.39 -22.00 2.64
C SER A 93 -16.10 -20.87 3.39
N ALA A 94 -17.30 -20.47 2.95
CA ALA A 94 -18.10 -19.48 3.65
C ALA A 94 -18.55 -19.97 5.03
N LEU A 95 -19.00 -21.21 5.14
CA LEU A 95 -19.36 -21.83 6.43
C LEU A 95 -18.15 -21.93 7.38
N GLY A 96 -16.96 -22.20 6.84
CA GLY A 96 -15.71 -22.20 7.60
C GLY A 96 -15.41 -20.83 8.23
N ALA A 97 -15.65 -19.75 7.48
CA ALA A 97 -15.51 -18.39 8.00
C ALA A 97 -16.54 -18.08 9.12
N PHE A 98 -17.81 -18.46 8.91
CA PHE A 98 -18.84 -18.27 9.94
C PHE A 98 -18.54 -18.97 11.27
N ARG A 99 -17.94 -20.15 11.24
CA ARG A 99 -17.54 -20.88 12.46
C ARG A 99 -16.47 -20.18 13.29
N GLN A 100 -15.77 -19.21 12.70
CA GLN A 100 -14.75 -18.43 13.39
C GLN A 100 -15.28 -17.10 13.92
N VAL A 101 -16.51 -16.71 13.55
CA VAL A 101 -17.13 -15.49 14.06
C VAL A 101 -17.55 -15.71 15.52
N PRO A 102 -17.13 -14.85 16.47
CA PRO A 102 -17.58 -14.93 17.85
C PRO A 102 -19.11 -14.77 17.93
N GLY A 103 -19.78 -15.72 18.60
CA GLY A 103 -21.25 -15.68 18.73
C GLY A 103 -21.76 -14.70 19.78
N ASP A 104 -20.88 -14.20 20.65
CA ASP A 104 -21.17 -13.35 21.81
C ASP A 104 -20.65 -11.91 21.65
N GLY A 105 -20.14 -11.56 20.47
CA GLY A 105 -19.64 -10.22 20.18
C GLY A 105 -20.76 -9.19 19.95
N THR A 106 -20.45 -7.91 20.13
CA THR A 106 -21.33 -6.83 19.74
C THR A 106 -21.50 -6.84 18.21
N PRO A 107 -22.73 -6.84 17.68
CA PRO A 107 -22.95 -6.85 16.23
C PRO A 107 -22.35 -5.63 15.56
N GLY A 108 -21.53 -5.87 14.53
CA GLY A 108 -21.04 -4.81 13.66
C GLY A 108 -22.14 -4.28 12.73
N ARG A 109 -21.95 -3.06 12.26
CA ARG A 109 -22.83 -2.43 11.26
C ARG A 109 -22.01 -2.17 10.00
N VAL A 110 -22.55 -2.53 8.84
CA VAL A 110 -21.95 -2.27 7.52
C VAL A 110 -22.94 -1.47 6.69
N ARG A 111 -22.43 -0.45 6.01
CA ARG A 111 -23.23 0.31 5.08
C ARG A 111 -22.38 0.82 3.92
N GLN A 112 -23.02 1.02 2.79
CA GLN A 112 -22.45 1.75 1.66
C GLN A 112 -22.69 3.25 1.89
N ALA A 113 -21.61 4.02 1.97
CA ALA A 113 -21.66 5.47 2.14
C ALA A 113 -20.44 6.12 1.51
N ASP A 114 -20.57 7.37 1.14
CA ASP A 114 -19.45 8.20 0.74
C ASP A 114 -18.70 8.65 2.01
N ALA A 115 -17.38 8.37 2.07
CA ALA A 115 -16.56 8.71 3.22
C ALA A 115 -16.41 10.22 3.47
N ARG A 116 -16.75 11.06 2.49
CA ARG A 116 -16.83 12.52 2.65
C ARG A 116 -17.98 12.95 3.59
N TRP A 117 -18.97 12.09 3.77
CA TRP A 117 -20.19 12.40 4.53
C TRP A 117 -20.37 11.39 5.67
N THR A 118 -19.90 11.75 6.86
CA THR A 118 -20.01 10.94 8.09
C THR A 118 -20.95 11.57 9.12
N ASP A 119 -21.90 12.40 8.67
CA ASP A 119 -22.76 13.19 9.56
C ASP A 119 -23.60 12.35 10.53
N ASP A 120 -23.95 11.13 10.13
CA ASP A 120 -24.65 10.16 10.98
C ASP A 120 -23.79 9.49 12.05
N LEU A 121 -22.46 9.71 12.01
CA LEU A 121 -21.51 9.22 13.02
C LEU A 121 -21.09 10.31 14.02
N GLN A 122 -21.53 11.56 13.85
CA GLN A 122 -21.05 12.72 14.65
C GLN A 122 -21.22 12.54 16.16
N ASP A 123 -22.24 11.81 16.59
CA ASP A 123 -22.47 11.56 18.03
C ASP A 123 -21.70 10.33 18.57
N GLN A 124 -20.90 9.68 17.75
CA GLN A 124 -20.30 8.37 18.06
C GLN A 124 -18.81 8.45 18.23
N SER A 125 -18.17 9.37 18.78
CA SER A 125 -16.73 9.38 19.09
C SER A 125 -15.96 8.13 18.67
N CYS A 126 -15.49 8.05 17.41
CA CYS A 126 -14.96 6.84 16.80
C CYS A 126 -13.44 6.74 16.92
N LEU A 127 -12.91 5.50 17.04
CA LEU A 127 -11.57 5.17 16.57
C LEU A 127 -11.67 4.97 15.04
N VAL A 128 -10.95 5.78 14.28
CA VAL A 128 -10.97 5.73 12.82
C VAL A 128 -9.78 4.90 12.32
N VAL A 129 -10.08 3.87 11.52
CA VAL A 129 -9.08 3.10 10.74
C VAL A 129 -9.57 3.03 9.31
N THR A 130 -8.77 3.48 8.36
CA THR A 130 -9.17 3.56 6.94
C THR A 130 -8.07 3.02 6.03
N ASP A 131 -8.49 2.34 4.96
CA ASP A 131 -7.66 1.91 3.83
C ASP A 131 -8.24 2.55 2.56
N PRO A 132 -7.79 3.77 2.22
CA PRO A 132 -8.35 4.54 1.12
C PRO A 132 -7.94 4.00 -0.25
N PRO A 133 -8.65 4.33 -1.34
CA PRO A 133 -8.22 3.98 -2.69
C PRO A 133 -6.86 4.60 -3.02
N TYR A 134 -6.04 3.86 -3.78
CA TYR A 134 -4.71 4.31 -4.16
C TYR A 134 -4.77 5.12 -5.44
N PHE A 135 -4.30 6.32 -5.43
CA PHE A 135 -4.28 7.35 -6.46
C PHE A 135 -4.85 6.90 -7.84
N ALA A 136 -4.03 6.46 -8.79
CA ALA A 136 -4.42 5.97 -10.12
C ALA A 136 -4.26 4.44 -10.26
N ALA A 137 -4.11 3.70 -9.15
CA ALA A 137 -3.63 2.31 -9.23
C ALA A 137 -4.69 1.29 -9.64
N VAL A 138 -5.95 1.45 -9.21
CA VAL A 138 -7.02 0.48 -9.42
C VAL A 138 -8.37 1.15 -9.54
N GLY A 139 -9.05 0.99 -10.67
CA GLY A 139 -10.46 1.36 -10.85
C GLY A 139 -11.37 0.29 -10.22
N TYR A 140 -11.62 0.39 -8.93
CA TYR A 140 -12.41 -0.63 -8.20
C TYR A 140 -13.82 -0.77 -8.73
N SER A 141 -14.47 0.32 -9.10
CA SER A 141 -15.80 0.30 -9.65
C SER A 141 -15.88 -0.39 -11.02
N ASP A 142 -14.84 -0.26 -11.86
CA ASP A 142 -14.76 -0.94 -13.14
C ASP A 142 -14.56 -2.46 -12.97
N LEU A 143 -13.73 -2.87 -12.01
CA LEU A 143 -13.58 -4.29 -11.66
C LEU A 143 -14.86 -4.85 -11.04
N SER A 144 -15.57 -4.04 -10.25
CA SER A 144 -16.84 -4.40 -9.63
C SER A 144 -17.94 -4.69 -10.66
N ASP A 145 -17.90 -4.07 -11.83
CA ASP A 145 -18.88 -4.32 -12.91
C ASP A 145 -18.92 -5.78 -13.36
N PHE A 146 -17.85 -6.54 -13.19
CA PHE A 146 -17.85 -7.97 -13.49
C PHE A 146 -18.70 -8.78 -12.48
N PHE A 147 -18.68 -8.39 -11.20
CA PHE A 147 -19.38 -9.10 -10.12
C PHE A 147 -20.80 -8.57 -9.90
N TYR A 148 -20.99 -7.28 -10.13
CA TYR A 148 -22.22 -6.56 -9.84
C TYR A 148 -23.49 -7.16 -10.47
N PRO A 149 -23.51 -7.60 -11.74
CA PRO A 149 -24.70 -8.19 -12.34
C PRO A 149 -25.18 -9.46 -11.63
N TRP A 150 -24.27 -10.30 -11.19
CA TRP A 150 -24.57 -11.54 -10.49
C TRP A 150 -25.13 -11.29 -9.10
N LEU A 151 -24.52 -10.37 -8.36
CA LEU A 151 -25.01 -9.94 -7.05
C LEU A 151 -26.37 -9.24 -7.18
N ARG A 152 -26.52 -8.38 -8.18
CA ARG A 152 -27.79 -7.70 -8.45
C ARG A 152 -28.92 -8.69 -8.78
N LEU A 153 -28.63 -9.71 -9.57
CA LEU A 153 -29.62 -10.74 -9.91
C LEU A 153 -30.04 -11.54 -8.66
N ALA A 154 -29.09 -11.85 -7.78
CA ALA A 154 -29.32 -12.63 -6.58
C ALA A 154 -29.99 -11.83 -5.43
N LEU A 155 -29.65 -10.53 -5.27
CA LEU A 155 -29.89 -9.80 -4.02
C LEU A 155 -30.66 -8.48 -4.17
N ARG A 156 -31.06 -8.05 -5.37
CA ARG A 156 -31.67 -6.74 -5.57
C ARG A 156 -32.98 -6.54 -4.79
N ASP A 157 -33.73 -7.62 -4.56
CA ASP A 157 -35.02 -7.56 -3.85
C ASP A 157 -34.82 -7.48 -2.32
N LEU A 158 -33.62 -7.91 -1.83
CA LEU A 158 -33.22 -7.79 -0.43
C LEU A 158 -32.48 -6.49 -0.14
N GLU A 159 -31.70 -6.00 -1.11
CA GLU A 159 -30.83 -4.81 -0.99
C GLU A 159 -31.09 -3.83 -2.15
N PRO A 160 -32.35 -3.30 -2.30
CA PRO A 160 -32.76 -2.49 -3.46
C PRO A 160 -31.91 -1.21 -3.60
N GLU A 161 -31.47 -0.60 -2.49
CA GLU A 161 -30.68 0.61 -2.51
C GLU A 161 -29.28 0.39 -3.08
N ILE A 162 -28.63 -0.73 -2.72
CA ILE A 162 -27.30 -1.10 -3.20
C ILE A 162 -27.34 -1.44 -4.69
N PHE A 163 -28.39 -2.14 -5.14
CA PHE A 163 -28.51 -2.66 -6.51
C PHE A 163 -29.47 -1.85 -7.40
N ARG A 164 -29.66 -0.57 -7.08
CA ARG A 164 -30.53 0.36 -7.80
C ARG A 164 -30.11 0.55 -9.26
N THR A 165 -28.82 0.67 -9.53
CA THR A 165 -28.24 0.92 -10.84
C THR A 165 -28.01 -0.37 -11.62
N ARG A 166 -27.70 -0.27 -12.92
CA ARG A 166 -27.35 -1.43 -13.77
C ARG A 166 -25.86 -1.80 -13.65
N ARG A 167 -25.02 -0.86 -13.26
CA ARG A 167 -23.57 -1.00 -13.08
C ARG A 167 -23.17 -0.46 -11.73
N ALA A 168 -21.99 -0.83 -11.26
CA ALA A 168 -21.42 -0.23 -10.07
C ALA A 168 -21.30 1.30 -10.24
N PRO A 169 -21.68 2.10 -9.23
CA PRO A 169 -21.48 3.55 -9.26
C PRO A 169 -19.99 3.90 -9.43
N LYS A 170 -19.69 4.91 -10.26
CA LYS A 170 -18.32 5.29 -10.62
C LYS A 170 -18.00 6.74 -10.31
N ASP A 171 -19.00 7.61 -10.34
CA ASP A 171 -18.80 9.07 -10.33
C ASP A 171 -18.26 9.58 -8.99
N GLU A 172 -18.49 8.84 -7.91
CA GLU A 172 -18.10 9.20 -6.55
C GLU A 172 -16.79 8.51 -6.10
N GLU A 173 -16.23 7.64 -6.94
CA GLU A 173 -14.99 6.95 -6.61
C GLU A 173 -13.80 7.91 -6.65
N LEU A 174 -13.08 8.05 -5.52
CA LEU A 174 -11.92 8.94 -5.40
C LEU A 174 -10.68 8.28 -5.99
N ILE A 175 -10.56 8.30 -7.31
CA ILE A 175 -9.36 7.88 -8.04
C ILE A 175 -8.95 8.98 -9.03
N ALA A 176 -7.65 9.11 -9.25
CA ALA A 176 -7.09 10.05 -10.22
C ALA A 176 -7.05 9.39 -11.62
N ASP A 177 -8.23 9.14 -12.22
CA ASP A 177 -8.34 8.59 -13.57
C ASP A 177 -8.59 9.70 -14.59
N PRO A 178 -7.60 10.04 -15.46
CA PRO A 178 -7.74 11.10 -16.45
C PRO A 178 -8.90 10.89 -17.43
N ALA A 179 -9.29 9.64 -17.69
CA ALA A 179 -10.38 9.34 -18.62
C ALA A 179 -11.76 9.76 -18.08
N ARG A 180 -11.89 9.95 -16.76
CA ARG A 180 -13.13 10.36 -16.11
C ARG A 180 -13.26 11.89 -15.94
N HIS A 181 -12.22 12.66 -16.26
CA HIS A 181 -12.18 14.11 -16.04
C HIS A 181 -11.86 14.87 -17.34
N ALA A 182 -12.71 15.84 -17.70
CA ALA A 182 -12.56 16.61 -18.93
C ALA A 182 -11.24 17.44 -19.00
N GLY A 183 -10.63 17.73 -17.85
CA GLY A 183 -9.33 18.42 -17.74
C GLY A 183 -8.12 17.47 -17.74
N GLY A 184 -8.31 16.19 -18.00
CA GLY A 184 -7.23 15.19 -18.05
C GLY A 184 -6.57 14.95 -16.69
N GLU A 185 -5.25 14.70 -16.70
CA GLU A 185 -4.48 14.28 -15.52
C GLU A 185 -4.50 15.32 -14.38
N ALA A 186 -4.36 16.61 -14.70
CA ALA A 186 -4.37 17.68 -13.70
C ALA A 186 -5.73 17.75 -12.97
N ALA A 187 -6.84 17.66 -13.70
CA ALA A 187 -8.17 17.68 -13.11
C ALA A 187 -8.46 16.41 -12.30
N ALA A 188 -7.97 15.25 -12.74
CA ALA A 188 -8.09 13.99 -12.02
C ALA A 188 -7.32 14.04 -10.70
N SER A 189 -6.09 14.55 -10.71
CA SER A 189 -5.26 14.73 -9.52
C SER A 189 -5.91 15.70 -8.52
N GLN A 190 -6.46 16.80 -9.01
CA GLN A 190 -7.13 17.78 -8.15
C GLN A 190 -8.40 17.20 -7.52
N TYR A 191 -9.23 16.48 -8.30
CA TYR A 191 -10.41 15.78 -7.79
C TYR A 191 -10.04 14.81 -6.65
N PHE A 192 -8.97 14.04 -6.82
CA PHE A 192 -8.47 13.14 -5.80
C PHE A 192 -8.08 13.88 -4.52
N ILE A 193 -7.27 14.94 -4.63
CA ILE A 193 -6.79 15.73 -3.49
C ILE A 193 -7.96 16.37 -2.75
N ASP A 194 -8.85 17.06 -3.46
CA ASP A 194 -9.99 17.76 -2.86
C ASP A 194 -10.93 16.78 -2.13
N GLY A 195 -11.24 15.65 -2.77
CA GLY A 195 -12.08 14.63 -2.16
C GLY A 195 -11.45 13.98 -0.92
N PHE A 196 -10.13 13.83 -0.89
CA PHE A 196 -9.44 13.35 0.31
C PHE A 196 -9.37 14.39 1.42
N VAL A 197 -9.21 15.68 1.11
CA VAL A 197 -9.30 16.75 2.10
C VAL A 197 -10.69 16.76 2.76
N GLU A 198 -11.75 16.63 1.97
CA GLU A 198 -13.12 16.51 2.48
C GLU A 198 -13.29 15.27 3.35
N THR A 199 -12.80 14.11 2.88
CA THR A 199 -12.87 12.84 3.61
C THR A 199 -12.15 12.92 4.95
N PHE A 200 -10.89 13.35 4.97
CA PHE A 200 -10.13 13.46 6.23
C PHE A 200 -10.70 14.51 7.17
N SER A 201 -11.24 15.60 6.63
CA SER A 201 -11.96 16.60 7.43
C SER A 201 -13.22 16.01 8.06
N SER A 202 -13.94 15.17 7.34
CA SER A 202 -15.12 14.47 7.85
C SER A 202 -14.75 13.45 8.92
N LEU A 203 -13.74 12.61 8.66
CA LEU A 203 -13.23 11.62 9.62
C LEU A 203 -12.69 12.26 10.88
N ARG A 204 -12.04 13.44 10.79
CA ARG A 204 -11.58 14.21 11.94
C ARG A 204 -12.72 14.61 12.86
N ARG A 205 -13.87 15.06 12.30
CA ARG A 205 -15.05 15.45 13.09
C ARG A 205 -15.67 14.34 13.93
N VAL A 206 -15.57 13.08 13.45
CA VAL A 206 -16.13 11.91 14.15
C VAL A 206 -15.10 11.15 14.97
N SER A 207 -13.84 11.49 14.82
CA SER A 207 -12.75 10.88 15.59
C SER A 207 -12.75 11.36 17.03
N ARG A 208 -12.46 10.45 17.93
CA ARG A 208 -12.27 10.75 19.36
C ARG A 208 -10.91 11.44 19.57
N GLU A 209 -10.88 12.52 20.34
CA GLU A 209 -9.69 13.36 20.52
C GLU A 209 -8.48 12.61 21.11
N ASP A 210 -8.73 11.64 22.02
CA ASP A 210 -7.68 10.85 22.67
C ASP A 210 -7.17 9.69 21.80
N LEU A 211 -7.86 9.36 20.70
CA LEU A 211 -7.48 8.29 19.78
C LEU A 211 -6.91 8.83 18.46
N PRO A 212 -6.00 8.10 17.81
CA PRO A 212 -5.51 8.48 16.49
C PRO A 212 -6.49 8.10 15.39
N ILE A 213 -6.36 8.76 14.24
CA ILE A 213 -6.86 8.27 12.95
C ILE A 213 -5.73 7.47 12.32
N VAL A 214 -5.99 6.22 11.94
CA VAL A 214 -5.02 5.34 11.28
C VAL A 214 -5.37 5.21 9.80
N VAL A 215 -4.44 5.60 8.94
CA VAL A 215 -4.57 5.49 7.48
C VAL A 215 -3.60 4.44 6.97
N LEU A 216 -4.13 3.36 6.38
CA LEU A 216 -3.34 2.31 5.74
C LEU A 216 -3.14 2.69 4.28
N TYR A 217 -1.89 2.78 3.84
CA TYR A 217 -1.60 3.16 2.46
C TYR A 217 -0.46 2.34 1.87
N ALA A 218 -0.64 1.83 0.65
CA ALA A 218 0.40 1.12 -0.07
C ALA A 218 1.24 2.12 -0.88
N TYR A 219 2.52 2.20 -0.57
CA TYR A 219 3.46 3.00 -1.32
C TYR A 219 4.05 2.22 -2.51
N LYS A 220 4.15 2.87 -3.66
CA LYS A 220 4.90 2.38 -4.82
C LYS A 220 5.88 3.47 -5.25
N GLU A 221 7.16 3.14 -5.23
CA GLU A 221 8.24 4.06 -5.58
C GLU A 221 8.31 4.44 -7.07
N LYS A 222 7.63 3.69 -7.95
CA LYS A 222 7.66 3.91 -9.40
C LYS A 222 6.35 4.53 -9.90
N GLU A 223 6.21 5.81 -9.67
CA GLU A 223 5.59 6.73 -10.62
C GLU A 223 6.62 7.81 -10.95
N GLU A 224 7.70 7.43 -11.63
CA GLU A 224 8.52 8.39 -12.38
C GLU A 224 7.64 8.99 -13.47
N THR A 225 7.05 10.12 -13.17
CA THR A 225 6.43 10.99 -14.19
C THR A 225 7.55 11.48 -15.09
N ARG A 226 7.45 11.18 -16.37
CA ARG A 226 8.38 11.62 -17.42
C ARG A 226 8.53 13.13 -17.53
N ASP A 227 7.71 13.94 -16.88
CA ASP A 227 7.67 15.40 -17.00
C ASP A 227 7.48 16.16 -15.66
N GLY A 228 7.95 15.69 -14.53
CA GLY A 228 8.27 16.54 -13.37
C GLY A 228 7.15 17.36 -12.69
N GLU A 229 5.89 17.33 -13.13
CA GLU A 229 4.85 18.26 -12.64
C GLU A 229 3.65 17.61 -11.91
N THR A 230 3.51 16.30 -11.96
CA THR A 230 2.37 15.65 -11.26
C THR A 230 2.82 15.11 -9.89
N ALA A 231 2.10 15.49 -8.85
CA ALA A 231 2.34 14.97 -7.50
C ALA A 231 2.22 13.44 -7.51
N SER A 232 3.16 12.73 -6.92
CA SER A 232 3.01 11.29 -6.74
C SER A 232 1.77 11.01 -5.87
N GLY A 233 1.15 9.84 -6.02
CA GLY A 233 -0.02 9.49 -5.22
C GLY A 233 0.24 9.58 -3.72
N TRP A 234 1.49 9.36 -3.30
CA TRP A 234 1.95 9.53 -1.93
C TRP A 234 1.96 10.99 -1.48
N GLU A 235 2.54 11.88 -2.28
CA GLU A 235 2.56 13.33 -2.00
C GLU A 235 1.14 13.88 -1.89
N ALA A 236 0.26 13.50 -2.81
CA ALA A 236 -1.14 13.91 -2.82
C ALA A 236 -1.88 13.47 -1.54
N MET A 237 -1.67 12.23 -1.11
CA MET A 237 -2.27 11.68 0.11
C MET A 237 -1.78 12.43 1.36
N LEU A 238 -0.47 12.60 1.51
CA LEU A 238 0.10 13.33 2.65
C LEU A 238 -0.34 14.78 2.66
N GLN A 239 -0.39 15.45 1.49
CA GLN A 239 -0.85 16.82 1.39
C GLN A 239 -2.31 16.95 1.83
N ALA A 240 -3.18 16.03 1.39
CA ALA A 240 -4.59 16.02 1.80
C ALA A 240 -4.78 15.82 3.31
N ILE A 241 -3.96 14.97 3.95
CA ILE A 241 -3.94 14.81 5.41
C ILE A 241 -3.61 16.15 6.10
N LEU A 242 -2.57 16.84 5.64
CA LEU A 242 -2.15 18.12 6.22
C LEU A 242 -3.18 19.24 5.99
N ASP A 243 -3.77 19.31 4.79
CA ASP A 243 -4.77 20.31 4.41
C ASP A 243 -6.10 20.09 5.18
N ALA A 244 -6.38 18.85 5.60
CA ALA A 244 -7.49 18.52 6.50
C ALA A 244 -7.21 18.88 7.98
N ASN A 245 -6.14 19.61 8.29
CA ASN A 245 -5.68 19.99 9.63
C ASN A 245 -5.34 18.78 10.53
N LEU A 246 -4.81 17.72 9.94
CA LEU A 246 -4.22 16.60 10.67
C LEU A 246 -2.70 16.72 10.69
N GLN A 247 -2.09 16.19 11.75
CA GLN A 247 -0.65 15.98 11.86
C GLN A 247 -0.35 14.48 11.87
N ILE A 248 0.78 14.09 11.30
CA ILE A 248 1.26 12.71 11.31
C ILE A 248 2.14 12.56 12.55
N THR A 249 1.74 11.70 13.47
CA THR A 249 2.46 11.49 14.73
C THR A 249 3.34 10.23 14.73
N GLY A 250 3.20 9.41 13.71
CA GLY A 250 4.02 8.22 13.53
C GLY A 250 3.68 7.46 12.26
N THR A 251 4.60 6.60 11.83
CA THR A 251 4.40 5.67 10.72
C THR A 251 4.91 4.29 11.11
N TRP A 252 4.22 3.25 10.67
CA TRP A 252 4.58 1.85 10.95
C TRP A 252 4.53 1.07 9.65
N PRO A 253 5.66 0.50 9.20
CA PRO A 253 5.65 -0.42 8.07
C PRO A 253 4.96 -1.73 8.50
N ILE A 254 4.00 -2.18 7.69
CA ILE A 254 3.27 -3.43 7.93
C ILE A 254 3.56 -4.36 6.76
N ALA A 255 4.19 -5.51 7.02
CA ALA A 255 4.43 -6.52 5.99
C ALA A 255 3.10 -7.07 5.47
N ALA A 256 2.76 -6.78 4.22
CA ALA A 256 1.46 -7.09 3.65
C ALA A 256 1.44 -8.33 2.76
N THR A 257 2.59 -8.86 2.35
CA THR A 257 2.64 -9.92 1.34
C THR A 257 3.70 -10.95 1.66
N GLY A 258 3.31 -12.24 1.52
CA GLY A 258 4.26 -13.35 1.58
C GLY A 258 5.29 -13.27 0.45
N ALA A 259 6.48 -13.82 0.68
CA ALA A 259 7.65 -13.89 -0.20
C ALA A 259 7.40 -14.53 -1.60
N THR A 260 6.15 -14.87 -1.94
CA THR A 260 5.77 -15.59 -3.17
C THR A 260 5.19 -14.71 -4.27
N ARG A 261 5.16 -13.38 -4.12
CA ARG A 261 4.68 -12.50 -5.20
C ARG A 261 5.68 -12.46 -6.35
N LEU A 262 5.26 -12.90 -7.54
CA LEU A 262 6.07 -12.91 -8.78
C LEU A 262 6.65 -11.52 -9.15
N ARG A 263 6.06 -10.42 -8.69
CA ARG A 263 6.55 -9.05 -8.91
C ARG A 263 7.62 -8.60 -7.92
N SER A 264 7.83 -9.31 -6.83
CA SER A 264 8.85 -8.96 -5.83
C SER A 264 10.20 -9.62 -6.09
N GLN A 265 10.30 -10.52 -7.08
CA GLN A 265 11.54 -11.27 -7.32
C GLN A 265 12.58 -10.52 -8.17
N ASP A 266 12.16 -9.48 -8.94
CA ASP A 266 13.05 -8.71 -9.81
C ASP A 266 12.78 -7.18 -9.76
N SER A 267 12.08 -6.67 -8.78
CA SER A 267 11.84 -5.24 -8.62
C SER A 267 12.02 -4.83 -7.15
N ASN A 268 12.61 -3.66 -6.93
CA ASN A 268 12.62 -2.95 -5.64
C ASN A 268 11.20 -2.54 -5.19
N ALA A 269 10.19 -3.36 -5.48
CA ALA A 269 8.83 -3.08 -5.06
C ALA A 269 8.70 -3.37 -3.57
N LEU A 270 8.28 -2.37 -2.82
CA LEU A 270 7.99 -2.49 -1.40
C LEU A 270 7.04 -3.64 -1.11
N ALA A 271 7.44 -4.43 -0.14
CA ALA A 271 6.64 -5.54 0.39
C ALA A 271 5.66 -5.07 1.48
N SER A 272 5.64 -3.78 1.82
CA SER A 272 4.98 -3.26 3.01
C SER A 272 3.90 -2.24 2.68
N TYR A 273 2.83 -2.24 3.48
CA TYR A 273 1.95 -1.09 3.66
C TYR A 273 2.54 -0.19 4.74
N VAL A 274 2.17 1.08 4.70
CA VAL A 274 2.50 2.03 5.76
C VAL A 274 1.20 2.39 6.49
N ALA A 275 1.18 2.19 7.81
CA ALA A 275 0.15 2.75 8.66
C ALA A 275 0.59 4.16 9.08
N LEU A 276 -0.12 5.18 8.61
CA LEU A 276 0.04 6.56 9.05
C LEU A 276 -0.83 6.78 10.27
N VAL A 277 -0.23 7.21 11.35
CA VAL A 277 -0.93 7.55 12.60
C VAL A 277 -1.11 9.05 12.64
N CYS A 278 -2.35 9.51 12.53
CA CYS A 278 -2.69 10.92 12.43
C CYS A 278 -3.46 11.38 13.66
N ARG A 279 -3.28 12.63 14.04
CA ARG A 279 -4.06 13.31 15.08
C ARG A 279 -4.45 14.70 14.60
N GLU A 280 -5.47 15.29 15.22
CA GLU A 280 -5.80 16.68 14.96
C GLU A 280 -4.62 17.58 15.32
N ARG A 281 -4.27 18.49 14.42
CA ARG A 281 -3.23 19.49 14.65
C ARG A 281 -3.82 20.59 15.53
N PRO A 282 -3.11 21.04 16.58
CA PRO A 282 -3.57 22.15 17.41
C PRO A 282 -3.88 23.39 16.58
N LEU A 283 -4.96 24.11 16.90
CA LEU A 283 -5.36 25.32 16.18
C LEU A 283 -4.32 26.46 16.31
N ASP A 284 -3.57 26.46 17.40
CA ASP A 284 -2.48 27.39 17.72
C ASP A 284 -1.10 26.89 17.26
N ALA A 285 -1.06 25.84 16.41
CA ALA A 285 0.19 25.30 15.86
C ALA A 285 1.06 26.41 15.28
N ALA A 286 2.34 26.40 15.63
CA ALA A 286 3.29 27.43 15.28
C ALA A 286 3.59 27.44 13.77
N ARG A 287 4.09 28.58 13.28
CA ARG A 287 4.83 28.70 12.03
C ARG A 287 6.32 28.58 12.32
N SER A 288 7.10 28.01 11.42
CA SER A 288 8.55 27.95 11.58
C SER A 288 9.27 28.19 10.25
N ALA A 289 10.55 28.51 10.33
CA ALA A 289 11.40 28.63 9.17
C ALA A 289 11.94 27.25 8.76
N GLU A 290 12.15 27.02 7.45
CA GLU A 290 12.70 25.78 6.89
C GLU A 290 13.96 25.32 7.65
N ARG A 291 14.89 26.25 7.97
CA ARG A 291 16.13 25.92 8.65
C ARG A 291 15.93 25.33 10.05
N GLU A 292 14.97 25.84 10.81
CA GLU A 292 14.66 25.33 12.15
C GLU A 292 14.05 23.94 12.05
N VAL A 293 13.08 23.77 11.15
CA VAL A 293 12.44 22.48 10.87
C VAL A 293 13.44 21.45 10.37
N ALA A 294 14.39 21.82 9.50
CA ALA A 294 15.45 20.93 9.03
C ALA A 294 16.35 20.43 10.18
N ASN A 295 16.70 21.30 11.13
CA ASN A 295 17.50 20.90 12.30
C ASN A 295 16.72 19.91 13.19
N GLU A 296 15.44 20.14 13.40
CA GLU A 296 14.58 19.25 14.19
C GLU A 296 14.37 17.90 13.49
N ILE A 297 14.17 17.90 12.16
CA ILE A 297 14.07 16.68 11.36
C ILE A 297 15.37 15.89 11.49
N ARG A 298 16.55 16.52 11.29
CA ARG A 298 17.86 15.85 11.45
C ARG A 298 17.98 15.17 12.82
N SER A 299 17.61 15.87 13.89
CA SER A 299 17.64 15.31 15.25
C SER A 299 16.70 14.13 15.42
N ALA A 300 15.48 14.23 14.90
CA ALA A 300 14.49 13.14 14.95
C ALA A 300 14.92 11.91 14.13
N LEU A 301 15.58 12.12 12.98
CA LEU A 301 16.13 11.05 12.16
C LEU A 301 17.29 10.34 12.88
N ALA A 302 18.23 11.08 13.45
CA ALA A 302 19.36 10.54 14.21
C ALA A 302 18.91 9.70 15.42
N GLU A 303 17.82 10.11 16.09
CA GLU A 303 17.24 9.35 17.21
C GLU A 303 16.49 8.09 16.75
N ALA A 304 15.75 8.17 15.64
CA ALA A 304 14.93 7.07 15.15
C ALA A 304 15.73 5.96 14.44
N LEU A 305 16.79 6.33 13.73
CA LEU A 305 17.54 5.44 12.84
C LEU A 305 18.11 4.18 13.54
N PRO A 306 18.72 4.26 14.75
CA PRO A 306 19.20 3.07 15.46
C PRO A 306 18.06 2.07 15.78
N ASN A 307 16.89 2.56 16.14
CA ASN A 307 15.73 1.73 16.45
C ASN A 307 15.17 1.04 15.19
N LEU A 308 15.16 1.74 14.07
CA LEU A 308 14.73 1.20 12.77
C LEU A 308 15.69 0.12 12.27
N GLN A 309 16.98 0.35 12.40
CA GLN A 309 18.03 -0.65 12.07
C GLN A 309 17.91 -1.89 12.97
N ALA A 310 17.72 -1.70 14.28
CA ALA A 310 17.53 -2.81 15.22
C ALA A 310 16.24 -3.63 14.99
N ALA A 311 15.20 -3.02 14.41
CA ALA A 311 13.95 -3.68 14.07
C ALA A 311 14.03 -4.63 12.85
N ALA A 312 15.21 -4.84 12.29
CA ALA A 312 15.47 -5.68 11.11
C ALA A 312 14.58 -5.32 9.90
N ILE A 313 14.32 -4.03 9.72
CA ILE A 313 13.62 -3.49 8.55
C ILE A 313 14.55 -3.68 7.34
N LEU A 314 13.98 -4.11 6.21
CA LEU A 314 14.76 -4.26 4.99
C LEU A 314 15.38 -2.90 4.59
N PRO A 315 16.63 -2.84 4.09
CA PRO A 315 17.28 -1.57 3.69
C PRO A 315 16.42 -0.72 2.75
N VAL A 316 15.68 -1.35 1.84
CA VAL A 316 14.71 -0.69 0.93
C VAL A 316 13.52 -0.06 1.67
N ASP A 317 13.15 -0.58 2.83
CA ASP A 317 12.04 -0.08 3.63
C ASP A 317 12.49 0.98 4.67
N VAL A 318 13.81 1.16 4.90
CA VAL A 318 14.37 2.13 5.86
C VAL A 318 14.02 3.55 5.44
N ALA A 319 14.21 3.90 4.17
CA ALA A 319 13.88 5.23 3.66
C ALA A 319 12.41 5.61 3.93
N GLN A 320 11.51 4.64 3.90
CA GLN A 320 10.08 4.87 4.20
C GLN A 320 9.75 4.88 5.68
N ALA A 321 10.39 4.02 6.44
CA ALA A 321 10.22 4.02 7.89
C ALA A 321 10.70 5.35 8.50
N VAL A 322 11.71 5.95 7.89
CA VAL A 322 12.29 7.25 8.27
C VAL A 322 11.39 8.44 7.90
N LEU A 323 10.55 8.30 6.86
CA LEU A 323 9.58 9.35 6.54
C LEU A 323 8.66 9.69 7.73
N GLY A 324 8.39 8.71 8.60
CA GLY A 324 7.57 8.91 9.80
C GLY A 324 8.13 9.97 10.74
N PRO A 325 9.32 9.79 11.29
CA PRO A 325 9.97 10.77 12.14
C PRO A 325 10.07 12.15 11.48
N GLY A 326 10.49 12.22 10.21
CA GLY A 326 10.59 13.47 9.46
C GLY A 326 9.25 14.17 9.27
N MET A 327 8.23 13.43 8.83
CA MET A 327 6.87 13.97 8.65
C MET A 327 6.20 14.31 9.98
N SER A 328 6.53 13.65 11.08
CA SER A 328 5.99 14.01 12.39
C SER A 328 6.47 15.37 12.85
N VAL A 329 7.71 15.73 12.54
CA VAL A 329 8.25 17.07 12.77
C VAL A 329 7.60 18.09 11.85
N PHE A 330 7.59 17.84 10.53
CA PHE A 330 7.06 18.77 9.54
C PHE A 330 5.56 19.08 9.77
N SER A 331 4.75 18.03 9.97
CA SER A 331 3.29 18.14 10.00
C SER A 331 2.73 18.80 11.27
N ARG A 332 3.53 18.93 12.35
CA ARG A 332 3.09 19.62 13.57
C ARG A 332 3.02 21.14 13.41
N TYR A 333 3.77 21.67 12.45
CA TYR A 333 3.70 23.09 12.13
C TYR A 333 2.51 23.39 11.22
N ARG A 334 1.88 24.55 11.47
CA ARG A 334 0.81 25.05 10.61
C ARG A 334 1.34 25.42 9.22
N GLU A 335 2.50 26.07 9.18
CA GLU A 335 3.19 26.48 7.97
C GLU A 335 4.70 26.45 8.22
N VAL A 336 5.43 25.94 7.24
CA VAL A 336 6.89 26.03 7.17
C VAL A 336 7.26 26.96 6.04
N LEU A 337 8.01 28.01 6.34
CA LEU A 337 8.34 29.06 5.38
C LEU A 337 9.77 28.89 4.88
N ARG A 338 9.96 28.96 3.57
CA ARG A 338 11.26 29.02 2.92
C ARG A 338 11.91 30.40 3.11
N SER A 339 13.19 30.52 2.72
CA SER A 339 13.94 31.76 2.78
C SER A 339 13.36 32.87 1.89
N ASP A 340 12.63 32.53 0.85
CA ASP A 340 11.92 33.45 -0.05
C ASP A 340 10.51 33.84 0.46
N GLY A 341 10.09 33.33 1.61
CA GLY A 341 8.78 33.55 2.21
C GLY A 341 7.66 32.66 1.63
N SER A 342 7.95 31.80 0.66
CA SER A 342 6.99 30.82 0.16
C SER A 342 6.75 29.69 1.15
N GLN A 343 5.53 29.13 1.14
CA GLN A 343 5.20 27.98 1.97
C GLN A 343 5.81 26.70 1.37
N MET A 344 6.48 25.90 2.21
CA MET A 344 6.97 24.58 1.87
C MET A 344 5.80 23.60 1.77
N ARG A 345 5.70 22.88 0.65
CA ARG A 345 4.72 21.82 0.43
C ARG A 345 5.28 20.46 0.82
N VAL A 346 4.40 19.44 0.90
CA VAL A 346 4.80 18.06 1.25
C VAL A 346 5.91 17.54 0.36
N ARG A 347 5.87 17.78 -0.95
CA ARG A 347 6.94 17.39 -1.88
C ARG A 347 8.32 17.89 -1.44
N ASP A 348 8.39 19.16 -1.07
CA ASP A 348 9.64 19.77 -0.64
C ASP A 348 10.12 19.21 0.70
N ALA A 349 9.16 18.94 1.60
CA ALA A 349 9.45 18.31 2.88
C ALA A 349 10.01 16.88 2.69
N LEU A 350 9.45 16.09 1.79
CA LEU A 350 9.96 14.74 1.47
C LEU A 350 11.37 14.79 0.89
N LEU A 351 11.64 15.72 -0.03
CA LEU A 351 12.99 15.93 -0.58
C LEU A 351 13.98 16.37 0.50
N LEU A 352 13.55 17.23 1.42
CA LEU A 352 14.37 17.66 2.56
C LEU A 352 14.67 16.48 3.49
N ILE A 353 13.66 15.68 3.84
CA ILE A 353 13.80 14.50 4.71
C ILE A 353 14.79 13.51 4.11
N ASN A 354 14.66 13.18 2.81
CA ASN A 354 15.58 12.26 2.14
C ASN A 354 17.02 12.77 2.15
N ARG A 355 17.23 14.06 1.84
CA ARG A 355 18.57 14.67 1.91
C ARG A 355 19.16 14.61 3.31
N LEU A 356 18.37 14.93 4.33
CA LEU A 356 18.85 14.88 5.71
C LEU A 356 19.09 13.45 6.19
N LEU A 357 18.38 12.46 5.65
CA LEU A 357 18.66 11.04 5.90
C LEU A 357 20.02 10.66 5.33
N ASP A 358 20.29 11.03 4.07
CA ASP A 358 21.59 10.77 3.45
C ASP A 358 22.73 11.38 4.28
N ASP A 359 22.57 12.66 4.70
CA ASP A 359 23.55 13.33 5.57
C ASP A 359 23.78 12.57 6.89
N VAL A 360 22.71 12.09 7.56
CA VAL A 360 22.79 11.35 8.84
C VAL A 360 23.45 9.99 8.65
N LEU A 361 23.16 9.28 7.54
CA LEU A 361 23.80 8.01 7.22
C LEU A 361 25.28 8.20 6.91
N GLU A 362 25.66 9.23 6.14
CA GLU A 362 27.05 9.56 5.86
C GLU A 362 27.82 9.92 7.15
N GLU A 363 27.20 10.66 8.09
CA GLU A 363 27.79 10.95 9.39
C GLU A 363 28.06 9.66 10.20
N GLN A 364 27.15 8.69 10.20
CA GLN A 364 27.35 7.38 10.87
C GLN A 364 28.46 6.57 10.21
N ASP A 365 28.53 6.59 8.88
CA ASP A 365 29.52 5.83 8.11
C ASP A 365 30.91 6.49 8.15
N SER A 366 31.00 7.78 8.47
CA SER A 366 32.29 8.50 8.51
C SER A 366 33.22 7.97 9.60
N ASP A 367 32.71 7.34 10.65
CA ASP A 367 33.48 6.72 11.72
C ASP A 367 34.01 5.33 11.37
N LEU A 368 33.56 4.74 10.24
CA LEU A 368 34.03 3.45 9.75
C LEU A 368 35.16 3.62 8.72
N ASP A 369 36.19 2.77 8.80
CA ASP A 369 37.19 2.70 7.73
C ASP A 369 36.54 2.19 6.42
N PRO A 370 37.13 2.51 5.23
CA PRO A 370 36.52 2.19 3.94
C PRO A 370 36.24 0.69 3.72
N GLU A 371 37.05 -0.19 4.33
CA GLU A 371 36.91 -1.64 4.19
C GLU A 371 35.74 -2.15 5.06
N THR A 372 35.58 -1.62 6.26
CA THR A 372 34.46 -1.93 7.15
C THR A 372 33.13 -1.39 6.59
N ARG A 373 33.15 -0.18 6.04
CA ARG A 373 31.97 0.42 5.38
C ARG A 373 31.49 -0.44 4.21
N TRP A 374 32.41 -0.83 3.33
CA TRP A 374 32.08 -1.73 2.24
C TRP A 374 31.57 -3.10 2.72
N ALA A 375 32.24 -3.69 3.72
CA ALA A 375 31.82 -4.99 4.23
C ALA A 375 30.42 -4.95 4.86
N THR A 376 30.08 -3.85 5.53
CA THR A 376 28.75 -3.62 6.10
C THR A 376 27.69 -3.48 5.01
N ALA A 377 27.92 -2.63 4.01
CA ALA A 377 27.03 -2.44 2.88
C ALA A 377 26.82 -3.74 2.07
N TRP A 378 27.89 -4.48 1.84
CA TRP A 378 27.82 -5.79 1.20
C TRP A 378 26.99 -6.79 2.01
N PHE A 379 27.18 -6.85 3.32
CA PHE A 379 26.44 -7.74 4.21
C PHE A 379 24.96 -7.37 4.31
N GLU A 380 24.64 -6.09 4.35
CA GLU A 380 23.25 -5.60 4.35
C GLU A 380 22.50 -6.02 3.08
N GLN A 381 23.17 -5.92 1.93
CA GLN A 381 22.58 -6.26 0.63
C GLN A 381 22.48 -7.78 0.39
N HIS A 382 23.49 -8.56 0.79
CA HIS A 382 23.59 -9.96 0.44
C HIS A 382 23.46 -10.93 1.63
N ARG A 383 23.58 -10.45 2.87
CA ARG A 383 23.59 -11.25 4.12
C ARG A 383 24.54 -12.45 4.00
N HIS A 384 24.08 -13.66 4.30
CA HIS A 384 24.86 -14.91 4.23
C HIS A 384 24.73 -15.63 2.88
N THR A 385 24.26 -14.96 1.81
CA THR A 385 24.12 -15.57 0.49
C THR A 385 25.49 -15.63 -0.18
N GLU A 386 25.91 -16.82 -0.62
CA GLU A 386 27.15 -16.98 -1.39
C GLU A 386 27.05 -16.25 -2.74
N ARG A 387 28.01 -15.38 -3.03
CA ARG A 387 28.13 -14.63 -4.29
C ARG A 387 29.50 -14.86 -4.92
N LYS A 388 29.62 -14.62 -6.22
CA LYS A 388 30.87 -14.75 -6.94
C LYS A 388 31.83 -13.64 -6.52
N SER A 389 33.08 -13.97 -6.23
CA SER A 389 34.11 -13.00 -5.83
C SER A 389 34.32 -11.84 -6.82
N GLY A 390 33.99 -12.02 -8.09
CA GLY A 390 34.06 -10.97 -9.11
C GLY A 390 32.99 -9.88 -8.94
N GLU A 391 31.84 -10.18 -8.37
CA GLU A 391 30.77 -9.20 -8.09
C GLU A 391 31.22 -8.27 -6.96
N ALA A 392 31.77 -8.83 -5.88
CA ALA A 392 32.33 -8.06 -4.78
C ALA A 392 33.48 -7.13 -5.22
N ALA A 393 34.34 -7.62 -6.11
CA ALA A 393 35.46 -6.81 -6.62
C ALA A 393 35.03 -5.66 -7.53
N ALA A 394 33.94 -5.85 -8.31
CA ALA A 394 33.38 -4.80 -9.17
C ALA A 394 32.79 -3.65 -8.35
N GLU A 395 32.06 -3.97 -7.30
CA GLU A 395 31.40 -2.99 -6.43
C GLU A 395 32.40 -2.16 -5.59
N VAL A 396 33.46 -2.79 -5.11
CA VAL A 396 34.60 -2.07 -4.47
C VAL A 396 35.27 -1.08 -5.43
N LEU A 397 35.39 -1.46 -6.72
CA LEU A 397 35.97 -0.58 -7.73
C LEU A 397 35.06 0.58 -8.10
N GLU A 398 33.75 0.39 -8.15
CA GLU A 398 32.76 1.44 -8.40
C GLU A 398 32.72 2.45 -7.25
N GLN A 399 32.73 1.99 -6.00
CA GLN A 399 32.70 2.84 -4.82
C GLN A 399 33.99 3.69 -4.73
N ARG A 400 35.17 3.10 -4.99
CA ARG A 400 36.45 3.84 -5.07
C ARG A 400 36.49 4.83 -6.24
N ALA A 401 35.82 4.53 -7.35
CA ALA A 401 35.71 5.45 -8.48
C ALA A 401 34.77 6.65 -8.20
N GLY A 402 33.76 6.46 -7.35
CA GLY A 402 32.88 7.51 -6.84
C GLY A 402 33.58 8.49 -5.91
N GLU A 403 34.40 7.96 -4.96
CA GLU A 403 35.20 8.78 -4.03
C GLU A 403 36.24 9.65 -4.75
N VAL A 404 36.83 9.15 -5.85
CA VAL A 404 37.82 9.91 -6.67
C VAL A 404 37.15 11.04 -7.47
N LYS A 405 35.83 10.95 -7.77
CA LYS A 405 35.09 12.04 -8.43
C LYS A 405 34.66 13.16 -7.48
N GLY A 406 34.55 12.88 -6.18
CA GLY A 406 34.18 13.88 -5.15
C GLY A 406 35.35 14.83 -4.78
N ASP A 407 36.61 14.44 -5.02
CA ASP A 407 37.79 15.20 -4.61
C ASP A 407 38.48 16.00 -5.75
N HIS A 408 37.76 16.32 -6.82
CA HIS A 408 38.29 17.08 -7.97
C HIS A 408 38.27 18.60 -7.78
N SER A 409 38.43 19.11 -6.54
CA SER A 409 38.86 20.51 -6.33
C SER A 409 40.33 20.71 -5.94
N ARG A 410 41.12 19.62 -5.84
CA ARG A 410 42.57 19.74 -5.57
C ARG A 410 43.40 18.66 -6.27
N GLY A 411 44.03 19.06 -7.38
CA GLY A 411 45.37 18.57 -7.79
C GLY A 411 45.43 17.17 -8.41
N THR A 412 45.65 17.13 -9.71
CA THR A 412 46.11 16.00 -10.53
C THR A 412 47.27 15.22 -9.89
N ARG A 413 47.09 13.93 -9.61
CA ARG A 413 48.16 12.93 -9.48
C ARG A 413 47.78 11.66 -10.24
N THR A 414 48.64 11.29 -11.17
CA THR A 414 48.60 10.06 -11.95
C THR A 414 48.90 8.84 -11.09
N PHE A 415 48.03 7.83 -11.14
CA PHE A 415 48.21 6.54 -10.50
C PHE A 415 48.75 5.50 -11.51
N GLY A 416 49.92 4.99 -11.26
CA GLY A 416 50.45 3.78 -11.82
C GLY A 416 51.01 2.92 -10.69
N ASP A 417 50.31 1.91 -10.26
CA ASP A 417 50.88 0.63 -9.84
C ASP A 417 49.82 -0.44 -9.61
N ARG A 418 49.90 -1.51 -10.36
CA ARG A 418 48.97 -2.67 -10.31
C ARG A 418 49.37 -3.76 -9.31
N SER A 419 50.42 -3.53 -8.48
CA SER A 419 51.05 -4.57 -7.66
C SER A 419 50.46 -4.73 -6.24
N ILE A 420 49.65 -3.80 -5.76
CA ILE A 420 49.14 -3.80 -4.37
C ILE A 420 47.90 -4.68 -4.16
N LEU A 421 47.16 -4.99 -5.22
CA LEU A 421 45.90 -5.74 -5.14
C LEU A 421 46.03 -7.27 -4.97
N ARG A 422 47.22 -7.84 -5.05
CA ARG A 422 47.42 -9.30 -4.90
C ARG A 422 47.72 -9.76 -3.46
N GLY A 423 48.02 -8.85 -2.55
CA GLY A 423 48.49 -9.20 -1.20
C GLY A 423 47.37 -9.32 -0.14
N SER A 424 46.29 -8.58 -0.27
CA SER A 424 45.26 -8.50 0.77
C SER A 424 44.12 -9.51 0.66
N LEU A 425 43.90 -10.07 -0.54
CA LEU A 425 42.82 -11.05 -0.77
C LEU A 425 43.15 -12.50 -0.37
N SER A 426 44.42 -12.82 -0.09
CA SER A 426 44.81 -14.19 0.27
C SER A 426 44.84 -14.48 1.78
N ALA A 427 44.67 -13.48 2.63
CA ALA A 427 44.80 -13.63 4.09
C ALA A 427 43.47 -13.88 4.85
N SER A 428 42.32 -13.62 4.25
CA SER A 428 41.01 -13.73 4.95
C SER A 428 40.19 -14.99 4.66
N VAL A 429 40.68 -15.90 3.79
CA VAL A 429 39.93 -17.14 3.42
C VAL A 429 40.46 -18.40 4.14
N ALA A 430 41.51 -18.31 4.96
CA ALA A 430 42.09 -19.47 5.65
C ALA A 430 41.86 -19.46 7.17
N GLY A 431 40.64 -19.42 7.62
CA GLY A 431 40.32 -19.49 9.05
C GLY A 431 38.89 -19.79 9.36
N GLY A 432 38.45 -21.04 9.25
CA GLY A 432 37.16 -21.42 9.78
C GLY A 432 36.56 -22.71 9.27
N SER A 433 37.05 -23.81 9.75
CA SER A 433 36.28 -25.07 9.94
C SER A 433 36.60 -25.64 11.32
N PRO A 434 35.74 -26.38 11.96
CA PRO A 434 34.53 -27.11 11.56
C PRO A 434 33.22 -26.51 12.08
#